data_2199853a0b02250ad7e4b926e58d33e9
#
_entry.id   2199853a0b02250ad7e4b926e58d33e9
#
_cell.length_a   1.000
_cell.length_b   1.000
_cell.length_c   1.000
_cell.angle_alpha   90.00
_cell.angle_beta   90.00
_cell.angle_gamma   90.00
#
_symmetry.space_group_name_H-M   'P 1'
#
loop_
_entity.id
_entity.type
_entity.pdbx_description
1 polymer ?
#
loop_
_entity_poly.entity_id
_entity_poly.type
_entity_poly.pdbx_seq_one_letter_code
_entity_poly.pdbx_strand_id
1 'polypeptide(L)'
;YGGPLTVDDLPIDQHQFIALVAPRPIFISGGEYIEGNGVPGTNSRYSLENWQDTPGTFMATAGASPVWKLLGRKPLANKALGLSFDNVPDPVAVKARMPSPLTPLIDGDIAFRQHDQGHVDAPNWPTFIEFAGHYFKSPGFKN
;
A
#
# COMPACT_ATOMS: atom_id res chain seq x y z
N TYR A 1 14.18 -15.09 15.55
CA TYR A 1 13.89 -13.89 16.35
C TYR A 1 13.24 -14.35 17.64
N GLY A 2 14.03 -14.72 18.64
CA GLY A 2 13.54 -15.36 19.85
C GLY A 2 13.85 -14.53 21.08
N GLY A 3 13.19 -13.39 21.21
CA GLY A 3 13.23 -12.60 22.46
C GLY A 3 11.84 -12.50 23.07
N PRO A 4 11.72 -12.03 24.29
CA PRO A 4 10.44 -11.80 24.96
C PRO A 4 9.69 -10.58 24.42
N LEU A 5 10.23 -9.88 23.38
CA LEU A 5 9.62 -8.68 22.80
C LEU A 5 8.42 -9.04 21.94
N THR A 6 7.35 -8.31 22.13
CA THR A 6 6.13 -8.32 21.31
C THR A 6 6.13 -7.15 20.34
N VAL A 7 5.16 -7.10 19.43
CA VAL A 7 4.99 -5.95 18.52
C VAL A 7 4.70 -4.65 19.27
N ASP A 8 4.09 -4.74 20.44
CA ASP A 8 3.78 -3.59 21.31
C ASP A 8 5.02 -2.97 21.98
N ASP A 9 6.13 -3.72 22.00
CA ASP A 9 7.41 -3.24 22.53
C ASP A 9 8.24 -2.47 21.50
N LEU A 10 7.79 -2.43 20.24
CA LEU A 10 8.49 -1.69 19.18
C LEU A 10 8.26 -0.19 19.34
N PRO A 11 9.34 0.63 19.30
CA PRO A 11 9.23 2.08 19.48
C PRO A 11 8.60 2.79 18.27
N ILE A 12 8.49 2.11 17.14
CA ILE A 12 7.99 2.61 15.87
C ILE A 12 7.23 1.51 15.12
N ASP A 13 6.26 1.91 14.31
CA ASP A 13 5.50 1.03 13.44
C ASP A 13 5.68 1.42 11.97
N GLN A 14 5.34 0.53 11.05
CA GLN A 14 5.59 0.66 9.61
C GLN A 14 4.97 1.94 9.02
N HIS A 15 3.78 2.35 9.47
CA HIS A 15 3.15 3.58 8.99
C HIS A 15 3.99 4.83 9.28
N GLN A 16 4.77 4.84 10.36
CA GLN A 16 5.66 5.94 10.71
C GLN A 16 6.86 6.01 9.75
N PHE A 17 7.42 4.86 9.33
CA PHE A 17 8.47 4.83 8.31
C PHE A 17 7.96 5.36 6.96
N ILE A 18 6.76 4.95 6.56
CA ILE A 18 6.13 5.47 5.34
C ILE A 18 5.94 6.98 5.44
N ALA A 19 5.49 7.48 6.59
CA ALA A 19 5.28 8.91 6.83
C ALA A 19 6.55 9.75 6.69
N LEU A 20 7.74 9.19 6.95
CA LEU A 20 9.01 9.91 6.75
C LEU A 20 9.30 10.27 5.29
N VAL A 21 8.63 9.65 4.33
CA VAL A 21 8.76 9.99 2.91
C VAL A 21 8.05 11.29 2.56
N ALA A 22 6.99 11.63 3.30
CA ALA A 22 6.20 12.83 3.04
C ALA A 22 7.08 14.11 3.07
N PRO A 23 6.81 15.12 2.24
CA PRO A 23 5.68 15.26 1.29
C PRO A 23 5.96 14.68 -0.11
N ARG A 24 7.03 13.91 -0.29
CA ARG A 24 7.42 13.33 -1.59
C ARG A 24 6.39 12.28 -2.03
N PRO A 25 6.15 12.13 -3.35
CA PRO A 25 5.34 11.04 -3.86
C PRO A 25 5.92 9.67 -3.49
N ILE A 26 5.04 8.73 -3.15
CA ILE A 26 5.42 7.33 -2.89
C ILE A 26 4.36 6.39 -3.47
N PHE A 27 4.82 5.31 -4.10
CA PHE A 27 3.98 4.22 -4.57
C PHE A 27 4.34 2.95 -3.81
N ILE A 28 3.37 2.38 -3.12
CA ILE A 28 3.50 1.16 -2.34
C ILE A 28 2.68 0.08 -3.03
N SER A 29 3.27 -1.10 -3.21
CA SER A 29 2.60 -2.19 -3.90
C SER A 29 2.94 -3.54 -3.29
N GLY A 30 2.05 -4.51 -3.50
CA GLY A 30 2.24 -5.89 -3.09
C GLY A 30 1.50 -6.86 -3.99
N GLY A 31 1.73 -8.17 -3.77
CA GLY A 31 0.93 -9.24 -4.34
C GLY A 31 -0.39 -9.43 -3.61
N GLU A 32 -1.24 -10.29 -4.16
CA GLU A 32 -2.50 -10.65 -3.52
C GLU A 32 -2.22 -11.44 -2.23
N TYR A 33 -2.90 -11.02 -1.16
CA TYR A 33 -3.04 -11.82 0.05
C TYR A 33 -4.22 -12.78 -0.14
N ILE A 34 -3.94 -14.08 -0.16
CA ILE A 34 -4.96 -15.13 -0.24
C ILE A 34 -4.98 -15.89 1.08
N GLU A 35 -5.99 -15.61 1.90
CA GLU A 35 -6.15 -16.31 3.17
C GLU A 35 -6.41 -17.80 2.93
N GLY A 36 -5.55 -18.66 3.49
CA GLY A 36 -5.71 -20.10 3.46
C GLY A 36 -5.18 -20.82 2.22
N ASN A 37 -4.63 -20.14 1.24
CA ASN A 37 -3.96 -20.78 0.10
C ASN A 37 -2.52 -21.14 0.46
N GLY A 38 -2.32 -22.38 0.89
CA GLY A 38 -1.00 -22.98 0.96
C GLY A 38 -0.37 -23.17 -0.42
N VAL A 39 0.94 -23.31 -0.49
CA VAL A 39 1.63 -23.67 -1.73
C VAL A 39 1.07 -25.01 -2.25
N PRO A 40 0.60 -25.11 -3.50
CA PRO A 40 0.11 -26.36 -4.05
C PRO A 40 1.14 -27.49 -3.87
N GLY A 41 0.70 -28.62 -3.30
CA GLY A 41 1.56 -29.77 -3.03
C GLY A 41 2.37 -29.72 -1.74
N THR A 42 2.18 -28.69 -0.90
CA THR A 42 2.77 -28.61 0.43
C THR A 42 1.67 -28.50 1.50
N ASN A 43 1.94 -29.04 2.71
CA ASN A 43 1.08 -28.84 3.87
C ASN A 43 1.35 -27.46 4.53
N SER A 44 2.05 -26.58 3.86
CA SER A 44 2.35 -25.25 4.37
C SER A 44 1.08 -24.39 4.33
N ARG A 45 0.67 -23.89 5.48
CA ARG A 45 -0.42 -22.90 5.61
C ARG A 45 0.02 -21.49 5.18
N TYR A 46 1.27 -21.34 4.78
CA TYR A 46 1.85 -20.09 4.32
C TYR A 46 1.96 -20.15 2.81
N SER A 47 1.13 -19.40 2.09
CA SER A 47 1.45 -19.07 0.72
C SER A 47 2.67 -18.14 0.71
N LEU A 48 3.45 -18.14 -0.37
CA LEU A 48 4.61 -17.24 -0.50
C LEU A 48 4.19 -15.76 -0.38
N GLU A 49 2.92 -15.45 -0.65
CA GLU A 49 2.33 -14.12 -0.60
C GLU A 49 1.96 -13.69 0.84
N ASN A 50 1.67 -14.62 1.72
CA ASN A 50 1.24 -14.31 3.09
C ASN A 50 2.34 -13.68 3.96
N TRP A 51 3.61 -13.91 3.64
CA TRP A 51 4.71 -13.32 4.40
C TRP A 51 4.89 -11.81 4.14
N GLN A 52 4.35 -11.30 3.04
CA GLN A 52 4.39 -9.87 2.73
C GLN A 52 3.36 -9.04 3.50
N ASP A 53 2.38 -9.70 4.11
CA ASP A 53 1.29 -9.02 4.83
C ASP A 53 0.72 -7.82 4.05
N THR A 54 0.19 -8.08 2.86
CA THR A 54 -0.38 -7.03 2.01
C THR A 54 -1.50 -6.23 2.71
N PRO A 55 -2.39 -6.85 3.54
CA PRO A 55 -3.34 -6.09 4.35
C PRO A 55 -2.68 -5.16 5.36
N GLY A 56 -1.64 -5.59 6.06
CA GLY A 56 -0.89 -4.75 6.98
C GLY A 56 -0.15 -3.63 6.25
N THR A 57 0.42 -3.92 5.08
CA THR A 57 1.04 -2.92 4.22
C THR A 57 0.04 -1.86 3.74
N PHE A 58 -1.20 -2.27 3.37
CA PHE A 58 -2.27 -1.33 3.06
C PHE A 58 -2.65 -0.48 4.28
N MET A 59 -2.84 -1.11 5.44
CA MET A 59 -3.18 -0.39 6.68
C MET A 59 -2.09 0.62 7.06
N ALA A 60 -0.82 0.25 6.93
CA ALA A 60 0.31 1.15 7.18
C ALA A 60 0.33 2.33 6.18
N THR A 61 0.04 2.05 4.89
CA THR A 61 -0.07 3.10 3.86
C THR A 61 -1.20 4.07 4.18
N ALA A 62 -2.37 3.55 4.52
CA ALA A 62 -3.52 4.36 4.91
C ALA A 62 -3.25 5.14 6.22
N GLY A 63 -2.60 4.51 7.21
CA GLY A 63 -2.21 5.14 8.46
C GLY A 63 -1.23 6.30 8.30
N ALA A 64 -0.32 6.21 7.32
CA ALA A 64 0.61 7.28 7.00
C ALA A 64 -0.04 8.43 6.21
N SER A 65 -1.13 8.18 5.51
CA SER A 65 -1.76 9.09 4.56
C SER A 65 -2.13 10.47 5.13
N PRO A 66 -2.63 10.62 6.38
CA PRO A 66 -2.94 11.92 6.96
C PRO A 66 -1.75 12.88 7.03
N VAL A 67 -0.50 12.37 7.05
CA VAL A 67 0.70 13.21 7.07
C VAL A 67 0.85 13.98 5.76
N TRP A 68 0.52 13.39 4.61
CA TRP A 68 0.47 14.11 3.33
C TRP A 68 -0.52 15.27 3.37
N LYS A 69 -1.73 15.02 3.90
CA LYS A 69 -2.73 16.09 4.06
C LYS A 69 -2.21 17.19 4.98
N LEU A 70 -1.60 16.85 6.11
CA LEU A 70 -1.02 17.81 7.05
C LEU A 70 0.01 18.72 6.37
N LEU A 71 0.79 18.16 5.44
CA LEU A 71 1.83 18.87 4.68
C LEU A 71 1.32 19.51 3.37
N GLY A 72 -0.02 19.65 3.22
CA GLY A 72 -0.63 20.29 2.06
C GLY A 72 -0.59 19.47 0.77
N ARG A 73 -0.39 18.15 0.90
CA ARG A 73 -0.37 17.20 -0.22
C ARG A 73 -1.64 16.35 -0.25
N LYS A 74 -1.81 15.57 -1.33
CA LYS A 74 -3.00 14.74 -1.50
C LYS A 74 -2.83 13.41 -0.74
N PRO A 75 -3.78 13.07 0.15
CA PRO A 75 -3.78 11.77 0.85
C PRO A 75 -4.03 10.62 -0.12
N LEU A 76 -3.85 9.39 0.38
CA LEU A 76 -4.21 8.16 -0.33
C LEU A 76 -5.69 8.20 -0.74
N ALA A 77 -5.97 8.01 -2.02
CA ALA A 77 -7.32 8.14 -2.55
C ALA A 77 -7.54 7.35 -3.84
N ASN A 78 -8.82 7.04 -4.09
CA ASN A 78 -9.38 6.70 -5.39
C ASN A 78 -10.71 7.44 -5.55
N LYS A 79 -10.74 8.44 -6.41
CA LYS A 79 -11.91 9.31 -6.62
C LYS A 79 -13.09 8.59 -7.25
N ALA A 80 -12.82 7.66 -8.17
CA ALA A 80 -13.85 6.89 -8.84
C ALA A 80 -14.64 6.02 -7.86
N LEU A 81 -13.98 5.55 -6.79
CA LEU A 81 -14.61 4.76 -5.73
C LEU A 81 -15.07 5.61 -4.54
N GLY A 82 -14.84 6.92 -4.56
CA GLY A 82 -15.13 7.80 -3.42
C GLY A 82 -14.27 7.50 -2.20
N LEU A 83 -13.11 6.87 -2.37
CA LEU A 83 -12.20 6.53 -1.28
C LEU A 83 -11.21 7.65 -1.01
N SER A 84 -11.09 8.04 0.26
CA SER A 84 -10.04 8.93 0.76
C SER A 84 -9.62 8.50 2.16
N PHE A 85 -8.32 8.55 2.43
CA PHE A 85 -7.69 8.19 3.72
C PHE A 85 -6.99 9.42 4.31
N ASP A 86 -7.68 10.55 4.31
CA ASP A 86 -7.23 11.82 4.89
C ASP A 86 -7.39 11.89 6.42
N ASN A 87 -8.13 10.95 6.98
CA ASN A 87 -8.30 10.71 8.40
C ASN A 87 -8.47 9.19 8.63
N VAL A 88 -7.72 8.62 9.58
CA VAL A 88 -7.70 7.18 9.85
C VAL A 88 -7.99 6.96 11.34
N PRO A 89 -9.27 7.04 11.75
CA PRO A 89 -9.64 6.96 13.17
C PRO A 89 -9.58 5.54 13.74
N ASP A 90 -9.76 4.51 12.91
CA ASP A 90 -9.90 3.12 13.35
C ASP A 90 -9.25 2.14 12.35
N PRO A 91 -8.23 1.35 12.78
CA PRO A 91 -7.58 0.36 11.94
C PRO A 91 -8.52 -0.69 11.35
N VAL A 92 -9.54 -1.13 12.10
CA VAL A 92 -10.51 -2.13 11.62
C VAL A 92 -11.34 -1.55 10.47
N ALA A 93 -11.82 -0.33 10.62
CA ALA A 93 -12.55 0.37 9.56
C ALA A 93 -11.68 0.62 8.33
N VAL A 94 -10.38 0.89 8.51
CA VAL A 94 -9.42 1.01 7.40
C VAL A 94 -9.27 -0.31 6.65
N LYS A 95 -9.05 -1.42 7.37
CA LYS A 95 -8.91 -2.75 6.77
C LYS A 95 -10.17 -3.13 5.96
N ALA A 96 -11.35 -2.80 6.46
CA ALA A 96 -12.62 -3.05 5.75
C ALA A 96 -12.77 -2.24 4.44
N ARG A 97 -11.96 -1.19 4.25
CA ARG A 97 -11.93 -0.36 3.04
C ARG A 97 -10.77 -0.72 2.11
N MET A 98 -10.07 -1.81 2.37
CA MET A 98 -9.03 -2.28 1.47
C MET A 98 -9.61 -2.58 0.08
N PRO A 99 -9.01 -2.05 -0.99
CA PRO A 99 -9.51 -2.30 -2.34
C PRO A 99 -9.31 -3.76 -2.75
N SER A 100 -10.15 -4.24 -3.65
CA SER A 100 -9.94 -5.52 -4.31
C SER A 100 -8.62 -5.52 -5.09
N PRO A 101 -7.99 -6.70 -5.31
CA PRO A 101 -6.82 -6.81 -6.20
C PRO A 101 -7.03 -6.10 -7.53
N LEU A 102 -5.96 -5.56 -8.09
CA LEU A 102 -5.91 -4.78 -9.34
C LEU A 102 -6.55 -3.38 -9.27
N THR A 103 -7.19 -3.02 -8.16
CA THR A 103 -7.78 -1.69 -7.97
C THR A 103 -6.74 -0.71 -7.42
N PRO A 104 -6.27 0.27 -8.20
CA PRO A 104 -5.25 1.20 -7.74
C PRO A 104 -5.85 2.33 -6.90
N LEU A 105 -5.12 2.79 -5.89
CA LEU A 105 -5.34 4.04 -5.18
C LEU A 105 -4.20 5.00 -5.56
N ILE A 106 -4.35 5.74 -6.66
CA ILE A 106 -3.28 6.58 -7.25
C ILE A 106 -3.66 8.04 -7.45
N ASP A 107 -4.79 8.48 -6.91
CA ASP A 107 -5.24 9.88 -7.03
C ASP A 107 -4.58 10.83 -6.01
N GLY A 108 -3.82 10.29 -5.07
CA GLY A 108 -3.04 11.00 -4.08
C GLY A 108 -1.55 11.12 -4.42
N ASP A 109 -0.78 11.77 -3.53
CA ASP A 109 0.69 11.80 -3.57
C ASP A 109 1.30 10.59 -2.83
N ILE A 110 0.52 9.89 -2.04
CA ILE A 110 0.77 8.54 -1.53
C ILE A 110 -0.18 7.59 -2.25
N ALA A 111 0.32 6.47 -2.74
CA ALA A 111 -0.39 5.52 -3.58
C ALA A 111 -0.24 4.09 -3.09
N PHE A 112 -1.26 3.27 -3.37
CA PHE A 112 -1.25 1.85 -3.05
C PHE A 112 -1.89 1.03 -4.19
N ARG A 113 -1.32 -0.14 -4.47
CA ARG A 113 -1.92 -1.16 -5.34
C ARG A 113 -1.48 -2.56 -4.94
N GLN A 114 -2.40 -3.50 -4.96
CA GLN A 114 -2.08 -4.93 -4.96
C GLN A 114 -2.44 -5.58 -6.30
N HIS A 115 -1.73 -6.65 -6.64
CA HIS A 115 -2.03 -7.51 -7.80
C HIS A 115 -2.32 -8.95 -7.35
N ASP A 116 -2.74 -9.79 -8.28
CA ASP A 116 -3.22 -11.15 -8.08
C ASP A 116 -2.24 -12.25 -8.56
N GLN A 117 -0.96 -11.91 -8.75
CA GLN A 117 0.03 -12.83 -9.32
C GLN A 117 1.15 -13.22 -8.34
N GLY A 118 0.92 -13.07 -7.03
CA GLY A 118 1.86 -13.49 -6.01
C GLY A 118 3.12 -12.62 -5.91
N HIS A 119 4.26 -13.22 -5.54
CA HIS A 119 5.49 -12.52 -5.20
C HIS A 119 6.30 -12.10 -6.46
N VAL A 120 5.74 -11.22 -7.24
CA VAL A 120 6.38 -10.57 -8.40
C VAL A 120 5.99 -9.09 -8.46
N ASP A 121 6.81 -8.25 -9.04
CA ASP A 121 6.55 -6.80 -9.14
C ASP A 121 6.00 -6.37 -10.50
N ALA A 122 6.24 -7.18 -11.55
CA ALA A 122 5.91 -6.85 -12.93
C ALA A 122 4.46 -6.36 -13.15
N PRO A 123 3.42 -6.95 -12.52
CA PRO A 123 2.05 -6.52 -12.72
C PRO A 123 1.74 -5.11 -12.21
N ASN A 124 2.58 -4.55 -11.34
CA ASN A 124 2.40 -3.21 -10.79
C ASN A 124 3.04 -2.11 -11.63
N TRP A 125 3.97 -2.45 -12.54
CA TRP A 125 4.71 -1.47 -13.33
C TRP A 125 3.83 -0.53 -14.17
N PRO A 126 2.79 -0.99 -14.89
CA PRO A 126 1.94 -0.07 -15.64
C PRO A 126 1.30 1.00 -14.77
N THR A 127 0.78 0.60 -13.61
CA THR A 127 0.18 1.53 -12.64
C THR A 127 1.21 2.46 -12.00
N PHE A 128 2.41 1.95 -11.71
CA PHE A 128 3.51 2.79 -11.23
C PHE A 128 3.89 3.86 -12.24
N ILE A 129 3.99 3.51 -13.53
CA ILE A 129 4.33 4.45 -14.60
C ILE A 129 3.24 5.53 -14.73
N GLU A 130 1.95 5.15 -14.66
CA GLU A 130 0.83 6.09 -14.62
C GLU A 130 0.95 7.06 -13.44
N PHE A 131 1.14 6.55 -12.23
CA PHE A 131 1.32 7.36 -11.02
C PHE A 131 2.53 8.29 -11.14
N ALA A 132 3.69 7.77 -11.56
CA ALA A 132 4.90 8.55 -11.74
C ALA A 132 4.74 9.64 -12.79
N GLY A 133 3.96 9.40 -13.83
CA GLY A 133 3.65 10.37 -14.88
C GLY A 133 2.97 11.64 -14.38
N HIS A 134 2.33 11.62 -13.20
CA HIS A 134 1.76 12.81 -12.58
C HIS A 134 2.84 13.82 -12.14
N TYR A 135 4.07 13.37 -11.93
CA TYR A 135 5.18 14.17 -11.40
C TYR A 135 6.28 14.44 -12.42
N PHE A 136 6.46 13.55 -13.39
CA PHE A 136 7.46 13.69 -14.44
C PHE A 136 6.82 14.31 -15.68
N LYS A 137 6.69 15.63 -15.70
CA LYS A 137 6.37 16.36 -16.95
C LYS A 137 7.62 16.33 -17.81
N SER A 138 7.65 15.44 -18.80
CA SER A 138 8.67 15.46 -19.85
C SER A 138 8.45 16.70 -20.73
N PRO A 139 9.36 17.68 -20.75
CA PRO A 139 9.30 18.70 -21.79
C PRO A 139 9.80 18.07 -23.08
N GLY A 140 8.88 17.60 -23.94
CA GLY A 140 9.28 17.18 -25.26
C GLY A 140 8.61 15.98 -25.90
N PHE A 141 7.82 15.17 -25.21
CA PHE A 141 6.94 14.20 -25.91
C PHE A 141 5.58 14.86 -26.20
N LYS A 142 5.48 15.45 -27.39
CA LYS A 142 4.16 15.71 -28.01
C LYS A 142 3.74 14.42 -28.70
N ASN A 143 2.64 13.80 -28.26
CA ASN A 143 1.92 12.83 -29.07
C ASN A 143 1.30 13.48 -30.27
#